data_6b369aadcb0214027dc4cdbf043a7b47
#
_entry.id   6b369aadcb0214027dc4cdbf043a7b47
#
_cell.length_a   1.000
_cell.length_b   1.000
_cell.length_c   1.000
_cell.angle_alpha   90.00
_cell.angle_beta   90.00
_cell.angle_gamma   90.00
#
_symmetry.space_group_name_H-M   'P 1'
#
loop_
_entity.id
_entity.type
_entity.pdbx_description
1 polymer ?
#
loop_
_entity_poly.entity_id
_entity_poly.type
_entity_poly.pdbx_seq_one_letter_code
_entity_poly.pdbx_strand_id
1 'polypeptide(L)'
;MNYRNGREAKNGDKVVSLAGYGSGPVNINAVGILFDATPGNDFCNGSIAPILGGAVVSACLCDCLHYDDVATMIVEKGLHKRPVEVK
;
A
#
# COMPACT_ATOMS: atom_id res chain seq x y z
N MET A 1 3.90 -14.98 0.40
CA MET A 1 3.78 -13.66 1.04
C MET A 1 2.70 -12.85 0.37
N ASN A 2 1.78 -12.34 1.15
CA ASN A 2 0.59 -11.70 0.64
C ASN A 2 0.35 -10.36 1.31
N TYR A 3 -0.28 -9.47 0.56
CA TYR A 3 -0.74 -8.20 1.10
C TYR A 3 -1.99 -8.41 1.97
N ARG A 4 -2.45 -7.33 2.58
CA ARG A 4 -3.58 -7.33 3.52
C ARG A 4 -4.85 -7.95 2.93
N ASN A 5 -5.09 -7.76 1.64
CA ASN A 5 -6.29 -8.27 0.98
C ASN A 5 -6.11 -9.65 0.35
N GLY A 6 -4.98 -10.31 0.59
CA GLY A 6 -4.72 -11.63 0.07
C GLY A 6 -4.01 -11.70 -1.27
N ARG A 7 -3.78 -10.55 -1.91
CA ARG A 7 -3.04 -10.53 -3.17
C ARG A 7 -1.59 -10.91 -2.92
N GLU A 8 -1.02 -11.71 -3.81
CA GLU A 8 0.37 -12.12 -3.68
C GLU A 8 1.32 -10.92 -3.82
N ALA A 9 2.29 -10.85 -2.91
CA ALA A 9 3.26 -9.76 -2.90
C ALA A 9 4.52 -10.18 -3.66
N LYS A 10 5.09 -9.23 -4.39
CA LYS A 10 6.33 -9.42 -5.12
C LYS A 10 7.21 -8.20 -4.92
N ASN A 11 8.52 -8.45 -4.77
CA ASN A 11 9.48 -7.35 -4.75
C ASN A 11 9.40 -6.58 -6.05
N GLY A 12 9.45 -5.27 -5.97
CA GLY A 12 9.27 -4.40 -7.12
C GLY A 12 7.86 -3.85 -7.27
N ASP A 13 6.90 -4.38 -6.50
CA ASP A 13 5.54 -3.85 -6.54
C ASP A 13 5.49 -2.44 -5.98
N LYS A 14 4.60 -1.63 -6.54
CA LYS A 14 4.22 -0.36 -5.92
C LYS A 14 3.20 -0.66 -4.83
N VAL A 15 3.45 -0.18 -3.64
CA VAL A 15 2.62 -0.50 -2.48
C VAL A 15 2.29 0.73 -1.67
N VAL A 16 1.18 0.62 -0.95
CA VAL A 16 0.74 1.62 0.02
C VAL A 16 0.76 0.94 1.38
N SER A 17 1.51 1.51 2.31
CA SER A 17 1.57 1.00 3.68
C SER A 17 0.62 1.80 4.55
N LEU A 18 -0.17 1.09 5.33
CA LEU A 18 -1.18 1.68 6.19
C LEU A 18 -0.75 1.66 7.64
N ALA A 19 -1.25 2.62 8.40
CA ALA A 19 -1.04 2.69 9.84
C ALA A 19 -2.34 3.14 10.50
N GLY A 20 -2.43 2.94 11.81
CA GLY A 20 -3.58 3.42 12.56
C GLY A 20 -4.81 2.52 12.51
N TYR A 21 -4.62 1.24 12.24
CA TYR A 21 -5.75 0.32 12.27
C TYR A 21 -6.15 0.01 13.70
N GLY A 22 -7.31 -0.60 13.82
CA GLY A 22 -7.94 -0.83 15.10
C GLY A 22 -9.09 0.12 15.26
N SER A 23 -9.11 0.89 16.31
CA SER A 23 -10.25 1.73 16.63
C SER A 23 -10.17 3.13 16.06
N GLY A 24 -9.08 3.48 15.39
CA GLY A 24 -8.90 4.82 14.86
C GLY A 24 -8.96 4.88 13.34
N PRO A 25 -8.87 6.09 12.78
CA PRO A 25 -8.79 6.23 11.33
C PRO A 25 -7.50 5.64 10.80
N VAL A 26 -7.58 5.11 9.59
CA VAL A 26 -6.42 4.56 8.90
C VAL A 26 -5.69 5.69 8.18
N ASN A 27 -4.38 5.70 8.32
CA ASN A 27 -3.52 6.67 7.65
C ASN A 27 -2.61 5.97 6.66
N ILE A 28 -2.22 6.67 5.62
CA ILE A 28 -1.19 6.18 4.73
C ILE A 28 0.15 6.54 5.35
N ASN A 29 0.93 5.51 5.64
CA ASN A 29 2.24 5.67 6.26
C ASN A 29 3.34 5.89 5.22
N ALA A 30 3.28 5.17 4.11
CA ALA A 30 4.26 5.29 3.05
C ALA A 30 3.68 4.79 1.75
N VAL A 31 4.18 5.36 0.66
CA VAL A 31 3.89 4.89 -0.70
C VAL A 31 5.23 4.70 -1.38
N GLY A 32 5.46 3.52 -1.95
CA GLY A 32 6.75 3.29 -2.58
C GLY A 32 6.86 1.90 -3.19
N ILE A 33 8.10 1.49 -3.37
CA ILE A 33 8.42 0.21 -4.02
C ILE A 33 8.85 -0.79 -2.96
N LEU A 34 8.20 -1.94 -2.96
CA LEU A 34 8.53 -3.03 -2.06
C LEU A 34 9.85 -3.66 -2.47
N PHE A 35 10.74 -3.92 -1.51
CA PHE A 35 11.97 -4.65 -1.76
C PHE A 35 12.37 -5.44 -0.52
N ASP A 36 13.28 -6.39 -0.69
CA ASP A 36 13.81 -7.25 0.38
C ASP A 36 12.73 -8.03 1.12
N ALA A 37 11.56 -8.21 0.54
CA ALA A 37 10.55 -9.08 1.13
C ALA A 37 10.97 -10.53 0.89
N THR A 38 10.82 -11.36 1.93
CA THR A 38 11.30 -12.74 1.92
C THR A 38 10.13 -13.71 2.05
N PRO A 39 9.93 -14.62 1.08
CA PRO A 39 8.88 -15.62 1.19
C PRO A 39 9.05 -16.51 2.41
N GLY A 40 7.95 -17.00 2.93
CA GLY A 40 7.97 -17.93 4.05
C GLY A 40 8.05 -17.29 5.41
N ASN A 41 8.10 -15.98 5.47
CA ASN A 41 8.05 -15.24 6.73
C ASN A 41 6.64 -14.66 6.87
N ASP A 42 5.98 -15.00 7.98
CA ASP A 42 4.58 -14.61 8.17
C ASP A 42 4.43 -13.21 8.76
N PHE A 43 5.52 -12.52 8.98
CA PHE A 43 5.50 -11.23 9.65
C PHE A 43 6.09 -10.14 8.77
N CYS A 44 6.33 -9.01 9.37
CA CYS A 44 6.86 -7.84 8.70
C CYS A 44 8.26 -8.12 8.21
N ASN A 45 8.40 -8.30 6.94
CA ASN A 45 9.65 -8.77 6.37
C ASN A 45 10.05 -8.03 5.10
N GLY A 46 9.40 -6.92 4.83
CA GLY A 46 9.72 -6.15 3.65
C GLY A 46 10.16 -4.74 4.01
N SER A 47 10.66 -4.05 3.01
CA SER A 47 11.03 -2.65 3.10
C SER A 47 10.39 -1.89 1.96
N ILE A 48 10.14 -0.61 2.16
CA ILE A 48 9.57 0.25 1.14
C ILE A 48 10.53 1.39 0.86
N ALA A 49 10.89 1.56 -0.41
CA ALA A 49 11.61 2.73 -0.87
C ALA A 49 10.58 3.79 -1.23
N PRO A 50 10.45 4.86 -0.43
CA PRO A 50 9.39 5.85 -0.66
C PRO A 50 9.60 6.59 -1.97
N ILE A 51 8.53 6.74 -2.74
CA ILE A 51 8.62 7.45 -4.02
C ILE A 51 8.58 8.97 -3.83
N LEU A 52 8.14 9.42 -2.67
CA LEU A 52 8.07 10.86 -2.38
C LEU A 52 9.31 11.34 -1.64
N GLY A 53 10.33 10.50 -1.55
CA GLY A 53 11.55 10.83 -0.83
C GLY A 53 11.49 10.43 0.62
N GLY A 54 12.61 10.58 1.32
CA GLY A 54 12.71 10.17 2.70
C GLY A 54 13.43 8.85 2.88
N ALA A 55 13.51 8.40 4.11
CA ALA A 55 14.24 7.19 4.44
C ALA A 55 13.42 5.94 4.12
N VAL A 56 14.12 4.84 3.87
CA VAL A 56 13.50 3.53 3.71
C VAL A 56 12.70 3.18 4.97
N VAL A 57 11.52 2.62 4.77
CA VAL A 57 10.61 2.25 5.85
C VAL A 57 10.49 0.74 5.90
N SER A 58 10.58 0.16 7.10
CA SER A 58 10.23 -1.25 7.28
C SER A 58 8.72 -1.39 7.22
N ALA A 59 8.26 -2.46 6.61
CA ALA A 59 6.83 -2.65 6.40
C ALA A 59 6.41 -4.08 6.67
N CYS A 60 5.23 -4.23 7.26
CA CYS A 60 4.54 -5.51 7.32
C CYS A 60 3.67 -5.63 6.10
N LEU A 61 3.82 -6.73 5.37
CA LEU A 61 2.98 -6.94 4.19
C LEU A 61 1.50 -6.99 4.54
N CYS A 62 1.19 -7.47 5.74
CA CYS A 62 -0.20 -7.51 6.21
C CYS A 62 -0.80 -6.11 6.42
N ASP A 63 0.03 -5.08 6.40
CA ASP A 63 -0.42 -3.70 6.53
C ASP A 63 -0.38 -2.97 5.20
N CYS A 64 -0.05 -3.66 4.13
CA CYS A 64 0.14 -3.03 2.82
C CYS A 64 -0.92 -3.46 1.83
N LEU A 65 -1.18 -2.59 0.88
CA LEU A 65 -2.01 -2.88 -0.28
C LEU A 65 -1.21 -2.59 -1.54
N HIS A 66 -1.46 -3.39 -2.56
CA HIS A 66 -0.88 -3.13 -3.88
C HIS A 66 -1.49 -1.85 -4.44
N TYR A 67 -0.65 -1.07 -5.11
CA TYR A 67 -1.07 0.20 -5.69
C TYR A 67 -2.29 0.05 -6.61
N ASP A 68 -2.31 -1.01 -7.44
CA ASP A 68 -3.39 -1.23 -8.39
C ASP A 68 -4.71 -1.48 -7.68
N ASP A 69 -4.68 -2.11 -6.51
CA ASP A 69 -5.89 -2.37 -5.75
C ASP A 69 -6.44 -1.09 -5.14
N VAL A 70 -5.56 -0.18 -4.74
CA VAL A 70 -5.99 1.13 -4.26
C VAL A 70 -6.63 1.91 -5.40
N ALA A 71 -6.03 1.87 -6.58
CA ALA A 71 -6.59 2.54 -7.76
C ALA A 71 -7.97 1.97 -8.11
N THR A 72 -8.12 0.66 -8.01
CA THR A 72 -9.41 0.01 -8.26
C THR A 72 -10.49 0.50 -7.30
N MET A 73 -10.14 0.65 -6.01
CA MET A 73 -11.08 1.16 -5.03
C MET A 73 -11.51 2.60 -5.35
N ILE A 74 -10.59 3.40 -5.85
CA ILE A 74 -10.90 4.77 -6.25
C ILE A 74 -11.92 4.76 -7.39
N VAL A 75 -11.72 3.88 -8.36
CA VAL A 75 -12.65 3.74 -9.48
C VAL A 75 -14.02 3.28 -9.01
N GLU A 76 -14.04 2.30 -8.11
CA GLU A 76 -15.30 1.76 -7.59
C GLU A 76 -16.13 2.82 -6.87
N LYS A 77 -15.47 3.77 -6.25
CA LYS A 77 -16.15 4.86 -5.57
C LYS A 77 -16.42 6.07 -6.47
N GLY A 78 -16.05 5.99 -7.74
CA GLY A 78 -16.27 7.06 -8.69
C GLY A 78 -15.38 8.27 -8.51
N LEU A 79 -14.34 8.15 -7.68
CA LEU A 79 -13.49 9.29 -7.36
C LEU A 79 -12.50 9.64 -8.46
N HIS A 80 -12.35 8.78 -9.46
CA HIS A 80 -11.51 9.06 -10.64
C HIS A 80 -12.16 10.04 -11.60
N LYS A 81 -13.45 10.29 -11.45
CA LYS A 81 -14.18 11.18 -12.35
C LYS A 81 -14.11 12.60 -11.84
N ARG A 82 -13.92 13.53 -12.76
CA ARG A 82 -13.99 14.94 -12.39
C ARG A 82 -15.45 15.34 -12.13
N PRO A 83 -15.68 16.24 -11.18
CA PRO A 83 -17.01 16.78 -10.99
C PRO A 83 -17.51 17.44 -12.27
N VAL A 84 -18.76 17.19 -12.59
CA VAL A 84 -19.34 17.72 -13.84
C VAL A 84 -19.39 19.24 -13.83
N GLU A 85 -19.50 19.82 -12.65
CA GLU A 85 -19.70 21.25 -12.48
C GLU A 85 -18.45 22.02 -12.11
N VAL A 86 -17.32 21.49 -12.48
CA VAL A 86 -16.08 22.24 -12.28
C VAL A 86 -16.10 23.47 -13.17
N LYS A 87 -15.93 24.60 -12.58
CA LYS A 87 -15.89 25.86 -13.28
C LYS A 87 -14.54 26.53 -13.12
#